data_70629303bf29147e7f6975ca7fc29522
#
_entry.id   70629303bf29147e7f6975ca7fc29522
#
_cell.length_a   1.000
_cell.length_b   1.000
_cell.length_c   1.000
_cell.angle_alpha   90.00
_cell.angle_beta   90.00
_cell.angle_gamma   90.00
#
_symmetry.space_group_name_H-M   'P 1'
#
loop_
_entity.id
_entity.type
_entity.pdbx_description
1 polymer ?
#
loop_
_entity_poly.entity_id
_entity_poly.type
_entity_poly.pdbx_seq_one_letter_code
_entity_poly.pdbx_strand_id
1 'polypeptide(L)'
;FLTGLREGVIHGVRRSDGTVMCPPLEYDPITAAPLSELVAVGTVGTVTTWTWNGEPRAQQPFTQPFAWAMITLDGADTPMLHAVFVDSADDMATGMRVEVVWRDEREGHITDIAGFIPAVASTTGEPAAMPSGVEQIQSVRTPIRMEYTYTPGRALSQYLRAMKDKRILGDKCPETGEVSVPPRGVSSVAGKPTLPELVDLPDTGYIESFNITRVPIKMRPDLTPPYVSAWIVLDGASVGFMGLGMNCLLY
;
A
#
# COMPACT_ATOMS: atom_id res chain seq x y z
N PHE A 1 4.64 -20.92 -1.35
CA PHE A 1 5.47 -19.94 -2.07
C PHE A 1 6.46 -19.28 -1.13
N LEU A 2 6.02 -18.54 -0.11
CA LEU A 2 6.90 -17.78 0.78
C LEU A 2 7.90 -18.65 1.55
N THR A 3 7.47 -19.82 2.04
CA THR A 3 8.39 -20.81 2.63
C THR A 3 9.46 -21.23 1.62
N GLY A 4 9.07 -21.41 0.35
CA GLY A 4 10.03 -21.72 -0.72
C GLY A 4 11.05 -20.62 -0.91
N LEU A 5 10.63 -19.34 -0.94
CA LEU A 5 11.54 -18.20 -1.08
C LEU A 5 12.61 -18.19 0.03
N ARG A 6 12.22 -18.46 1.28
CA ARG A 6 13.17 -18.58 2.39
C ARG A 6 14.22 -19.68 2.14
N GLU A 7 13.82 -20.78 1.55
CA GLU A 7 14.69 -21.91 1.23
C GLU A 7 15.40 -21.79 -0.14
N GLY A 8 15.22 -20.67 -0.84
CA GLY A 8 15.80 -20.47 -2.17
C GLY A 8 15.09 -21.20 -3.30
N VAL A 9 13.82 -21.55 -3.10
CA VAL A 9 12.99 -22.25 -4.09
C VAL A 9 11.84 -21.35 -4.52
N ILE A 10 11.71 -21.12 -5.84
CA ILE A 10 10.58 -20.40 -6.41
C ILE A 10 9.52 -21.40 -6.83
N HIS A 11 8.28 -21.18 -6.42
CA HIS A 11 7.15 -21.99 -6.82
C HIS A 11 6.21 -21.23 -7.75
N GLY A 12 5.71 -21.91 -8.75
CA GLY A 12 4.48 -21.57 -9.43
C GLY A 12 3.34 -22.48 -8.95
N VAL A 13 2.15 -22.28 -9.49
CA VAL A 13 0.98 -23.16 -9.28
C VAL A 13 0.49 -23.67 -10.62
N ARG A 14 0.21 -24.99 -10.70
CA ARG A 14 -0.29 -25.63 -11.90
C ARG A 14 -1.80 -25.49 -12.00
N ARG A 15 -2.26 -25.03 -13.17
CA ARG A 15 -3.66 -24.98 -13.56
C ARG A 15 -4.12 -26.30 -14.17
N SER A 16 -5.44 -26.48 -14.28
CA SER A 16 -6.06 -27.66 -14.89
C SER A 16 -5.72 -27.86 -16.38
N ASP A 17 -5.33 -26.79 -17.08
CA ASP A 17 -4.88 -26.85 -18.46
C ASP A 17 -3.38 -27.20 -18.60
N GLY A 18 -2.69 -27.42 -17.49
CA GLY A 18 -1.27 -27.77 -17.43
C GLY A 18 -0.34 -26.57 -17.33
N THR A 19 -0.82 -25.34 -17.54
CA THR A 19 0.02 -24.13 -17.42
C THR A 19 0.45 -23.88 -16.00
N VAL A 20 1.65 -23.33 -15.81
CA VAL A 20 2.25 -22.99 -14.52
C VAL A 20 2.31 -21.48 -14.34
N MET A 21 1.57 -20.98 -13.36
CA MET A 21 1.54 -19.55 -13.03
C MET A 21 2.56 -19.23 -11.93
N CYS A 22 3.42 -18.25 -12.19
CA CYS A 22 4.37 -17.71 -11.23
C CYS A 22 4.33 -16.17 -11.24
N PRO A 23 4.11 -15.49 -10.07
CA PRO A 23 3.85 -16.07 -8.73
C PRO A 23 2.56 -16.89 -8.67
N PRO A 24 2.45 -17.84 -7.72
CA PRO A 24 1.25 -18.66 -7.58
C PRO A 24 0.05 -17.87 -7.09
N LEU A 25 -1.12 -18.17 -7.63
CA LEU A 25 -2.42 -17.67 -7.18
C LEU A 25 -3.18 -18.75 -6.42
N GLU A 26 -4.08 -18.38 -5.52
CA GLU A 26 -4.97 -19.29 -4.81
C GLU A 26 -6.13 -19.80 -5.65
N TYR A 27 -6.52 -19.02 -6.66
CA TYR A 27 -7.65 -19.30 -7.55
C TYR A 27 -7.26 -19.09 -9.02
N ASP A 28 -7.77 -19.94 -9.87
CA ASP A 28 -7.65 -19.79 -11.32
C ASP A 28 -8.38 -18.51 -11.79
N PRO A 29 -7.70 -17.57 -12.47
CA PRO A 29 -8.30 -16.28 -12.84
C PRO A 29 -9.40 -16.40 -13.92
N ILE A 30 -9.51 -17.55 -14.59
CA ILE A 30 -10.52 -17.78 -15.65
C ILE A 30 -11.71 -18.55 -15.06
N THR A 31 -11.45 -19.63 -14.33
CA THR A 31 -12.50 -20.54 -13.86
C THR A 31 -12.92 -20.30 -12.42
N ALA A 32 -12.18 -19.49 -11.66
CA ALA A 32 -12.31 -19.29 -10.22
C ALA A 32 -12.18 -20.59 -9.39
N ALA A 33 -11.67 -21.64 -9.96
CA ALA A 33 -11.40 -22.89 -9.23
C ALA A 33 -10.18 -22.71 -8.30
N PRO A 34 -10.19 -23.34 -7.09
CA PRO A 34 -9.04 -23.29 -6.20
C PRO A 34 -7.83 -24.00 -6.81
N LEU A 35 -6.65 -23.40 -6.63
CA LEU A 35 -5.36 -23.92 -7.09
C LEU A 35 -4.52 -24.31 -5.87
N SER A 36 -3.94 -25.51 -5.87
CA SER A 36 -3.15 -26.03 -4.74
C SER A 36 -1.88 -26.78 -5.14
N GLU A 37 -1.73 -27.15 -6.40
CA GLU A 37 -0.56 -27.87 -6.89
C GLU A 37 0.62 -26.92 -7.11
N LEU A 38 1.47 -26.76 -6.08
CA LEU A 38 2.70 -26.00 -6.19
C LEU A 38 3.76 -26.79 -6.98
N VAL A 39 4.40 -26.13 -7.91
CA VAL A 39 5.45 -26.68 -8.77
C VAL A 39 6.68 -25.78 -8.66
N ALA A 40 7.84 -26.35 -8.40
CA ALA A 40 9.08 -25.59 -8.41
C ALA A 40 9.40 -25.13 -9.85
N VAL A 41 9.80 -23.87 -10.01
CA VAL A 41 10.25 -23.27 -11.27
C VAL A 41 11.73 -22.92 -11.19
N GLY A 42 12.33 -22.68 -12.33
CA GLY A 42 13.76 -22.35 -12.40
C GLY A 42 14.09 -20.98 -11.79
N THR A 43 15.39 -20.75 -11.53
CA THR A 43 15.92 -19.49 -11.03
C THR A 43 16.43 -18.58 -12.16
N VAL A 44 16.34 -19.03 -13.39
CA VAL A 44 16.67 -18.28 -14.61
C VAL A 44 15.40 -18.04 -15.40
N GLY A 45 15.30 -16.91 -16.10
CA GLY A 45 14.12 -16.58 -16.87
C GLY A 45 14.43 -15.63 -18.03
N THR A 46 13.40 -15.31 -18.80
CA THR A 46 13.47 -14.40 -19.94
C THR A 46 12.67 -13.14 -19.68
N VAL A 47 13.29 -11.98 -19.92
CA VAL A 47 12.61 -10.66 -19.87
C VAL A 47 11.64 -10.54 -21.02
N THR A 48 10.35 -10.32 -20.74
CA THR A 48 9.31 -10.16 -21.76
C THR A 48 9.02 -8.68 -22.05
N THR A 49 9.08 -7.84 -21.04
CA THR A 49 9.00 -6.38 -21.16
C THR A 49 9.68 -5.72 -19.98
N TRP A 50 10.08 -4.48 -20.11
CA TRP A 50 10.81 -3.76 -19.06
C TRP A 50 10.64 -2.25 -19.17
N THR A 51 11.01 -1.55 -18.10
CA THR A 51 11.11 -0.10 -18.04
C THR A 51 12.29 0.32 -17.17
N TRP A 52 13.06 1.30 -17.63
CA TRP A 52 14.22 1.81 -16.92
C TRP A 52 13.86 2.83 -15.86
N ASN A 53 14.45 2.71 -14.70
CA ASN A 53 14.36 3.65 -13.59
C ASN A 53 15.76 4.19 -13.27
N GLY A 54 16.17 5.22 -14.02
CA GLY A 54 17.51 5.81 -13.91
C GLY A 54 17.73 6.67 -12.68
N GLU A 55 16.65 7.22 -12.10
CA GLU A 55 16.69 8.08 -10.91
C GLU A 55 15.68 7.57 -9.87
N PRO A 56 16.03 6.54 -9.09
CA PRO A 56 15.13 6.00 -8.08
C PRO A 56 14.74 7.03 -7.03
N ARG A 57 13.47 7.07 -6.68
CA ARG A 57 12.93 7.96 -5.63
C ARG A 57 13.14 7.31 -4.24
N ALA A 58 13.14 8.14 -3.19
CA ALA A 58 13.34 7.69 -1.81
C ALA A 58 12.37 6.58 -1.33
N GLN A 59 11.18 6.47 -1.96
CA GLN A 59 10.19 5.44 -1.63
C GLN A 59 10.38 4.14 -2.42
N GLN A 60 11.29 4.10 -3.38
CA GLN A 60 11.56 2.89 -4.16
C GLN A 60 12.50 1.96 -3.40
N PRO A 61 12.45 0.64 -3.69
CA PRO A 61 13.19 -0.35 -2.90
C PRO A 61 14.70 -0.31 -3.09
N PHE A 62 15.19 0.41 -4.12
CA PHE A 62 16.60 0.50 -4.46
C PHE A 62 17.05 1.94 -4.62
N THR A 63 18.30 2.22 -4.26
CA THR A 63 18.91 3.56 -4.35
C THR A 63 19.73 3.75 -5.62
N GLN A 64 20.09 2.67 -6.29
CA GLN A 64 20.83 2.65 -7.58
C GLN A 64 19.87 2.48 -8.75
N PRO A 65 20.23 2.90 -9.97
CA PRO A 65 19.44 2.66 -11.16
C PRO A 65 19.14 1.16 -11.35
N PHE A 66 17.97 0.86 -11.89
CA PHE A 66 17.52 -0.51 -12.15
C PHE A 66 16.39 -0.52 -13.18
N ALA A 67 16.10 -1.68 -13.75
CA ALA A 67 14.91 -1.87 -14.56
C ALA A 67 13.83 -2.64 -13.78
N TRP A 68 12.58 -2.20 -13.85
CA TRP A 68 11.45 -3.10 -13.60
C TRP A 68 11.20 -3.95 -14.83
N ALA A 69 11.13 -5.25 -14.66
CA ALA A 69 10.93 -6.18 -15.77
C ALA A 69 9.88 -7.24 -15.44
N MET A 70 9.12 -7.63 -16.46
CA MET A 70 8.32 -8.85 -16.44
C MET A 70 9.20 -9.99 -16.88
N ILE A 71 9.39 -10.99 -16.04
CA ILE A 71 10.33 -12.10 -16.24
C ILE A 71 9.56 -13.41 -16.19
N THR A 72 9.61 -14.18 -17.28
CA THR A 72 9.07 -15.54 -17.32
C THR A 72 10.19 -16.50 -16.93
N LEU A 73 10.08 -17.11 -15.76
CA LEU A 73 11.04 -18.10 -15.27
C LEU A 73 10.93 -19.42 -16.05
N ASP A 74 12.03 -20.16 -16.15
CA ASP A 74 12.05 -21.47 -16.78
C ASP A 74 11.09 -22.42 -16.03
N GLY A 75 10.19 -23.04 -16.76
CA GLY A 75 9.14 -23.89 -16.20
C GLY A 75 7.87 -23.14 -15.74
N ALA A 76 7.82 -21.81 -15.90
CA ALA A 76 6.62 -21.01 -15.75
C ALA A 76 6.07 -20.54 -17.10
N ASP A 77 4.75 -20.35 -17.19
CA ASP A 77 4.06 -19.83 -18.39
C ASP A 77 3.61 -18.38 -18.21
N THR A 78 3.68 -17.84 -17.00
CA THR A 78 3.34 -16.44 -16.71
C THR A 78 4.54 -15.67 -16.20
N PRO A 79 4.66 -14.37 -16.53
CA PRO A 79 5.75 -13.55 -16.06
C PRO A 79 5.49 -13.01 -14.64
N MET A 80 6.55 -12.86 -13.85
CA MET A 80 6.54 -12.12 -12.59
C MET A 80 7.24 -10.77 -12.75
N LEU A 81 6.75 -9.76 -12.04
CA LEU A 81 7.39 -8.44 -11.98
C LEU A 81 8.52 -8.44 -10.95
N HIS A 82 9.75 -8.10 -11.39
CA HIS A 82 10.86 -7.91 -10.47
C HIS A 82 11.90 -6.93 -11.03
N ALA A 83 12.86 -6.51 -10.17
CA ALA A 83 13.96 -5.66 -10.58
C ALA A 83 15.07 -6.45 -11.30
N VAL A 84 15.64 -5.84 -12.34
CA VAL A 84 16.86 -6.30 -13.01
C VAL A 84 17.93 -5.24 -12.84
N PHE A 85 19.12 -5.66 -12.42
CA PHE A 85 20.27 -4.80 -12.22
C PHE A 85 21.23 -4.91 -13.39
N VAL A 86 21.44 -3.80 -14.05
CA VAL A 86 22.39 -3.57 -15.13
C VAL A 86 22.99 -2.18 -14.97
N ASP A 87 24.11 -1.90 -15.63
CA ASP A 87 24.81 -0.61 -15.49
C ASP A 87 24.03 0.54 -16.16
N SER A 88 23.35 0.26 -17.27
CA SER A 88 22.61 1.27 -18.02
C SER A 88 21.35 0.70 -18.69
N ALA A 89 20.48 1.58 -19.18
CA ALA A 89 19.32 1.18 -19.96
C ALA A 89 19.68 0.46 -21.27
N ASP A 90 20.86 0.74 -21.84
CA ASP A 90 21.32 0.14 -23.08
C ASP A 90 21.70 -1.35 -22.91
N ASP A 91 21.92 -1.79 -21.66
CA ASP A 91 22.22 -3.18 -21.32
C ASP A 91 20.94 -4.01 -21.12
N MET A 92 19.76 -3.38 -21.21
CA MET A 92 18.47 -4.05 -21.12
C MET A 92 17.90 -4.38 -22.50
N ALA A 93 17.39 -5.60 -22.63
CA ALA A 93 16.70 -6.02 -23.85
C ALA A 93 15.56 -6.98 -23.54
N THR A 94 14.46 -6.85 -24.32
CA THR A 94 13.41 -7.89 -24.37
C THR A 94 14.01 -9.16 -24.96
N GLY A 95 13.73 -10.30 -24.34
CA GLY A 95 14.29 -11.60 -24.73
C GLY A 95 15.63 -11.92 -24.04
N MET A 96 16.24 -10.99 -23.29
CA MET A 96 17.46 -11.30 -22.55
C MET A 96 17.20 -12.32 -21.44
N ARG A 97 18.22 -13.12 -21.16
CA ARG A 97 18.20 -14.07 -20.04
C ARG A 97 18.68 -13.38 -18.77
N VAL A 98 18.00 -13.66 -17.69
CA VAL A 98 18.32 -13.11 -16.35
C VAL A 98 18.25 -14.22 -15.31
N GLU A 99 19.09 -14.13 -14.29
CA GLU A 99 19.12 -15.07 -13.17
C GLU A 99 18.88 -14.39 -11.83
N VAL A 100 18.30 -15.13 -10.92
CA VAL A 100 17.93 -14.66 -9.57
C VAL A 100 19.19 -14.38 -8.75
N VAL A 101 19.18 -13.24 -8.07
CA VAL A 101 20.09 -12.93 -6.97
C VAL A 101 19.30 -13.03 -5.67
N TRP A 102 19.69 -13.95 -4.82
CA TRP A 102 19.10 -14.13 -3.50
C TRP A 102 19.73 -13.22 -2.46
N ARG A 103 18.96 -12.84 -1.44
CA ARG A 103 19.53 -12.25 -0.22
C ARG A 103 20.23 -13.34 0.62
N ASP A 104 21.27 -12.94 1.35
CA ASP A 104 21.94 -13.83 2.29
C ASP A 104 21.00 -14.24 3.43
N GLU A 105 20.27 -13.27 4.00
CA GLU A 105 19.24 -13.51 5.00
C GLU A 105 17.85 -13.50 4.33
N ARG A 106 17.13 -14.60 4.49
CA ARG A 106 15.80 -14.80 3.89
C ARG A 106 14.77 -15.14 4.98
N GLU A 107 13.63 -14.46 4.91
CA GLU A 107 12.58 -14.53 5.93
C GLU A 107 11.29 -15.18 5.40
N GLY A 108 11.20 -15.45 4.10
CA GLY A 108 9.98 -15.89 3.43
C GLY A 108 9.13 -14.72 2.96
N HIS A 109 9.76 -13.78 2.32
CA HIS A 109 9.13 -12.60 1.72
C HIS A 109 9.57 -12.47 0.27
N ILE A 110 8.81 -11.76 -0.57
CA ILE A 110 9.19 -11.53 -1.98
C ILE A 110 10.54 -10.81 -2.10
N THR A 111 10.93 -10.05 -1.09
CA THR A 111 12.23 -9.38 -1.02
C THR A 111 13.40 -10.32 -0.74
N ASP A 112 13.18 -11.61 -0.46
CA ASP A 112 14.24 -12.62 -0.40
C ASP A 112 14.94 -12.79 -1.74
N ILE A 113 14.22 -12.51 -2.84
CA ILE A 113 14.81 -12.25 -4.14
C ILE A 113 15.32 -10.80 -4.10
N ALA A 114 16.64 -10.62 -4.05
CA ALA A 114 17.24 -9.29 -4.09
C ALA A 114 17.00 -8.60 -5.44
N GLY A 115 16.96 -9.37 -6.51
CA GLY A 115 16.69 -8.92 -7.87
C GLY A 115 17.16 -9.96 -8.87
N PHE A 116 17.33 -9.53 -10.11
CA PHE A 116 17.88 -10.35 -11.19
C PHE A 116 19.08 -9.64 -11.82
N ILE A 117 20.00 -10.41 -12.36
CA ILE A 117 21.15 -9.95 -13.13
C ILE A 117 21.18 -10.65 -14.50
N PRO A 118 21.86 -10.09 -15.50
CA PRO A 118 22.04 -10.77 -16.79
C PRO A 118 22.66 -12.15 -16.63
N ALA A 119 22.06 -13.14 -17.26
CA ALA A 119 22.59 -14.50 -17.37
C ALA A 119 23.13 -14.75 -18.78
N VAL A 120 24.02 -15.74 -18.92
CA VAL A 120 24.47 -16.18 -20.23
C VAL A 120 23.28 -16.71 -21.03
N ALA A 121 23.19 -16.39 -22.32
CA ALA A 121 22.05 -16.73 -23.17
C ALA A 121 21.69 -18.24 -23.20
N SER A 122 22.66 -19.12 -23.00
CA SER A 122 22.49 -20.58 -22.94
C SER A 122 22.18 -21.10 -21.53
N THR A 123 22.14 -20.25 -20.49
CA THR A 123 21.86 -20.67 -19.12
C THR A 123 20.40 -21.10 -19.01
N THR A 124 20.17 -22.31 -18.50
CA THR A 124 18.87 -22.84 -18.11
C THR A 124 18.77 -22.93 -16.60
N GLY A 125 17.63 -22.51 -16.06
CA GLY A 125 17.37 -22.61 -14.62
C GLY A 125 16.78 -23.96 -14.28
N GLU A 126 17.49 -24.76 -13.48
CA GLU A 126 16.94 -25.97 -12.90
C GLU A 126 16.11 -25.60 -11.68
N PRO A 127 14.91 -26.20 -11.52
CA PRO A 127 14.12 -26.02 -10.31
C PRO A 127 14.86 -26.59 -9.08
N ALA A 128 15.01 -25.80 -8.03
CA ALA A 128 15.56 -26.29 -6.77
C ALA A 128 14.52 -27.17 -6.04
N ALA A 129 15.00 -28.25 -5.39
CA ALA A 129 14.14 -29.10 -4.60
C ALA A 129 13.85 -28.44 -3.24
N MET A 130 12.59 -28.49 -2.82
CA MET A 130 12.21 -28.03 -1.48
C MET A 130 12.77 -28.98 -0.41
N PRO A 131 13.50 -28.50 0.60
CA PRO A 131 13.97 -29.32 1.71
C PRO A 131 12.79 -29.96 2.47
N SER A 132 12.99 -31.17 2.97
CA SER A 132 11.96 -31.86 3.78
C SER A 132 11.97 -31.33 5.23
N GLY A 133 10.78 -31.31 5.86
CA GLY A 133 10.62 -30.95 7.27
C GLY A 133 10.74 -29.46 7.57
N VAL A 134 10.66 -28.61 6.57
CA VAL A 134 10.74 -27.14 6.74
C VAL A 134 9.44 -26.63 7.35
N GLU A 135 9.56 -25.81 8.40
CA GLU A 135 8.42 -25.12 9.01
C GLU A 135 7.81 -24.12 8.02
N GLN A 136 6.51 -24.23 7.82
CA GLN A 136 5.81 -23.35 6.90
C GLN A 136 5.62 -21.95 7.47
N ILE A 137 5.81 -20.94 6.64
CA ILE A 137 5.47 -19.56 6.97
C ILE A 137 3.96 -19.40 6.91
N GLN A 138 3.37 -19.07 8.06
CA GLN A 138 1.93 -18.92 8.22
C GLN A 138 1.45 -17.47 8.20
N SER A 139 2.36 -16.51 8.35
CA SER A 139 2.03 -15.08 8.36
C SER A 139 3.16 -14.24 7.81
N VAL A 140 2.80 -13.16 7.12
CA VAL A 140 3.72 -12.15 6.62
C VAL A 140 3.35 -10.81 7.21
N ARG A 141 4.34 -10.06 7.67
CA ARG A 141 4.16 -8.70 8.14
C ARG A 141 4.67 -7.73 7.06
N THR A 142 3.74 -7.08 6.38
CA THR A 142 4.05 -6.04 5.40
C THR A 142 3.68 -4.68 5.96
N PRO A 143 4.62 -3.72 6.07
CA PRO A 143 4.29 -2.36 6.47
C PRO A 143 3.49 -1.67 5.36
N ILE A 144 2.41 -0.99 5.74
CA ILE A 144 1.68 -0.09 4.83
C ILE A 144 2.09 1.33 5.20
N ARG A 145 2.82 1.99 4.30
CA ARG A 145 3.23 3.39 4.45
C ARG A 145 2.83 4.17 3.21
N MET A 146 2.07 5.24 3.42
CA MET A 146 1.65 6.13 2.35
C MET A 146 2.12 7.56 2.67
N GLU A 147 2.96 8.12 1.83
CA GLU A 147 3.41 9.50 1.91
C GLU A 147 2.93 10.24 0.66
N TYR A 148 2.19 11.31 0.88
CA TYR A 148 1.68 12.12 -0.22
C TYR A 148 1.62 13.59 0.16
N THR A 149 1.74 14.46 -0.83
CA THR A 149 1.49 15.89 -0.69
C THR A 149 0.05 16.17 -1.06
N TYR A 150 -0.68 16.72 -0.11
CA TYR A 150 -2.08 17.09 -0.29
C TYR A 150 -2.20 18.59 -0.47
N THR A 151 -2.82 19.04 -1.56
CA THR A 151 -3.19 20.43 -1.77
C THR A 151 -4.67 20.59 -1.45
N PRO A 152 -5.02 21.20 -0.32
CA PRO A 152 -6.41 21.41 0.03
C PRO A 152 -7.08 22.40 -0.91
N GLY A 153 -8.36 22.18 -1.20
CA GLY A 153 -9.17 23.13 -1.95
C GLY A 153 -9.34 24.45 -1.21
N ARG A 154 -9.99 25.43 -1.88
CA ARG A 154 -10.12 26.82 -1.37
C ARG A 154 -10.69 26.90 0.05
N ALA A 155 -11.81 26.20 0.30
CA ALA A 155 -12.49 26.26 1.61
C ALA A 155 -11.61 25.66 2.72
N LEU A 156 -11.06 24.46 2.50
CA LEU A 156 -10.21 23.81 3.47
C LEU A 156 -8.88 24.56 3.69
N SER A 157 -8.33 25.21 2.66
CA SER A 157 -7.13 26.05 2.81
C SER A 157 -7.38 27.26 3.72
N GLN A 158 -8.53 27.90 3.62
CA GLN A 158 -8.91 29.02 4.50
C GLN A 158 -9.08 28.54 5.94
N TYR A 159 -9.75 27.42 6.15
CA TYR A 159 -9.93 26.79 7.45
C TYR A 159 -8.58 26.45 8.12
N LEU A 160 -7.69 25.77 7.41
CA LEU A 160 -6.37 25.42 7.95
C LEU A 160 -5.51 26.63 8.31
N ARG A 161 -5.64 27.75 7.56
CA ARG A 161 -4.98 29.01 7.91
C ARG A 161 -5.59 29.63 9.15
N ALA A 162 -6.92 29.69 9.25
CA ALA A 162 -7.63 30.24 10.39
C ALA A 162 -7.34 29.48 11.70
N MET A 163 -7.15 28.16 11.61
CA MET A 163 -6.77 27.34 12.77
C MET A 163 -5.43 27.75 13.40
N LYS A 164 -4.49 28.30 12.63
CA LYS A 164 -3.24 28.88 13.17
C LYS A 164 -3.53 30.04 14.13
N ASP A 165 -4.60 30.78 13.85
CA ASP A 165 -5.07 31.90 14.64
C ASP A 165 -6.17 31.49 15.65
N LYS A 166 -6.31 30.18 15.92
CA LYS A 166 -7.30 29.58 16.84
C LYS A 166 -8.76 29.93 16.45
N ARG A 167 -9.02 30.13 15.16
CA ARG A 167 -10.38 30.36 14.64
C ARG A 167 -10.89 29.11 13.93
N ILE A 168 -12.13 28.78 14.17
CA ILE A 168 -12.81 27.65 13.54
C ILE A 168 -13.76 28.21 12.49
N LEU A 169 -13.61 27.77 11.25
CA LEU A 169 -14.46 28.21 10.13
C LEU A 169 -15.30 27.06 9.62
N GLY A 170 -16.57 27.34 9.32
CA GLY A 170 -17.47 26.44 8.62
C GLY A 170 -17.87 26.96 7.25
N ASP A 171 -18.30 26.12 6.34
CA ASP A 171 -18.89 26.52 5.08
C ASP A 171 -20.42 26.39 5.12
N LYS A 172 -21.12 27.33 4.48
CA LYS A 172 -22.58 27.42 4.52
C LYS A 172 -23.20 27.02 3.18
N CYS A 173 -24.20 26.15 3.23
CA CYS A 173 -25.00 25.80 2.07
C CYS A 173 -25.91 26.98 1.68
N PRO A 174 -25.90 27.45 0.41
CA PRO A 174 -26.74 28.56 -0.02
C PRO A 174 -28.23 28.22 -0.05
N GLU A 175 -28.61 26.95 -0.17
CA GLU A 175 -30.01 26.51 -0.27
C GLU A 175 -30.61 26.15 1.10
N THR A 176 -29.91 25.36 1.89
CA THR A 176 -30.42 24.86 3.16
C THR A 176 -30.00 25.70 4.35
N GLY A 177 -29.00 26.56 4.19
CA GLY A 177 -28.41 27.32 5.28
C GLY A 177 -27.53 26.47 6.24
N GLU A 178 -27.38 25.17 5.98
CA GLU A 178 -26.57 24.24 6.78
C GLU A 178 -25.10 24.67 6.81
N VAL A 179 -24.50 24.64 7.98
CA VAL A 179 -23.08 24.95 8.20
C VAL A 179 -22.31 23.70 8.54
N SER A 180 -21.33 23.36 7.71
CA SER A 180 -20.47 22.18 7.88
C SER A 180 -19.07 22.54 8.39
N VAL A 181 -18.55 21.73 9.31
CA VAL A 181 -17.18 21.81 9.84
C VAL A 181 -16.56 20.41 9.80
N PRO A 182 -15.32 20.24 9.30
CA PRO A 182 -14.54 21.19 8.50
C PRO A 182 -15.22 21.55 7.17
N PRO A 183 -14.91 22.71 6.59
CA PRO A 183 -15.52 23.14 5.33
C PRO A 183 -15.06 22.22 4.17
N ARG A 184 -16.02 21.82 3.35
CA ARG A 184 -15.81 20.89 2.22
C ARG A 184 -15.81 21.59 0.85
N GLY A 185 -16.36 22.79 0.80
CA GLY A 185 -16.55 23.55 -0.45
C GLY A 185 -17.77 23.12 -1.26
N VAL A 186 -18.41 22.02 -0.87
CA VAL A 186 -19.65 21.48 -1.48
C VAL A 186 -20.58 21.02 -0.37
N SER A 187 -21.85 21.38 -0.48
CA SER A 187 -22.89 20.91 0.44
C SER A 187 -23.14 19.42 0.24
N SER A 188 -23.08 18.65 1.32
CA SER A 188 -23.36 17.22 1.30
C SER A 188 -24.86 16.92 1.08
N VAL A 189 -25.73 17.87 1.39
CA VAL A 189 -27.20 17.73 1.26
C VAL A 189 -27.66 18.16 -0.12
N ALA A 190 -27.22 19.33 -0.59
CA ALA A 190 -27.69 19.90 -1.85
C ALA A 190 -26.81 19.52 -3.06
N GLY A 191 -25.60 18.96 -2.84
CA GLY A 191 -24.66 18.63 -3.92
C GLY A 191 -24.12 19.82 -4.69
N LYS A 192 -24.27 21.05 -4.14
CA LYS A 192 -23.88 22.33 -4.77
C LYS A 192 -22.70 22.96 -4.03
N PRO A 193 -21.94 23.83 -4.71
CA PRO A 193 -20.90 24.63 -4.06
C PRO A 193 -21.46 25.41 -2.87
N THR A 194 -20.70 25.44 -1.78
CA THR A 194 -21.01 26.27 -0.61
C THR A 194 -20.68 27.74 -0.88
N LEU A 195 -21.17 28.63 -0.03
CA LEU A 195 -20.88 30.06 -0.15
C LEU A 195 -19.37 30.33 -0.13
N PRO A 196 -18.90 31.33 -0.88
CA PRO A 196 -17.47 31.70 -0.89
C PRO A 196 -16.93 32.13 0.47
N GLU A 197 -17.74 32.85 1.23
CA GLU A 197 -17.43 33.35 2.55
C GLU A 197 -17.67 32.23 3.57
N LEU A 198 -16.64 31.93 4.37
CA LEU A 198 -16.74 31.00 5.47
C LEU A 198 -17.29 31.68 6.71
N VAL A 199 -18.01 30.93 7.55
CA VAL A 199 -18.62 31.40 8.79
C VAL A 199 -17.66 31.11 9.95
N ASP A 200 -17.39 32.12 10.77
CA ASP A 200 -16.69 31.91 12.04
C ASP A 200 -17.62 31.21 13.04
N LEU A 201 -17.09 30.18 13.67
CA LEU A 201 -17.81 29.43 14.68
C LEU A 201 -17.09 29.55 16.04
N PRO A 202 -17.84 29.56 17.16
CA PRO A 202 -17.25 29.54 18.48
C PRO A 202 -16.57 28.19 18.74
N ASP A 203 -15.71 28.15 19.76
CA ASP A 203 -15.04 26.95 20.25
C ASP A 203 -15.88 26.20 21.32
N THR A 204 -17.15 26.53 21.41
CA THR A 204 -18.16 25.88 22.26
C THR A 204 -19.11 25.04 21.42
N GLY A 205 -19.71 24.03 22.05
CA GLY A 205 -20.63 23.12 21.40
C GLY A 205 -21.06 21.99 22.32
N TYR A 206 -21.68 20.96 21.78
CA TYR A 206 -22.07 19.79 22.56
C TYR A 206 -21.51 18.50 21.95
N ILE A 207 -21.34 17.49 22.80
CA ILE A 207 -20.95 16.15 22.40
C ILE A 207 -22.22 15.38 22.04
N GLU A 208 -22.34 15.00 20.76
CA GLU A 208 -23.45 14.20 20.26
C GLU A 208 -23.29 12.72 20.61
N SER A 209 -22.08 12.20 20.46
CA SER A 209 -21.71 10.83 20.82
C SER A 209 -20.24 10.74 21.20
N PHE A 210 -19.88 9.74 21.99
CA PHE A 210 -18.49 9.52 22.35
C PHE A 210 -18.17 8.05 22.60
N ASN A 211 -16.87 7.74 22.53
CA ASN A 211 -16.29 6.44 22.87
C ASN A 211 -15.07 6.64 23.77
N ILE A 212 -14.97 5.81 24.80
CA ILE A 212 -13.82 5.78 25.72
C ILE A 212 -12.94 4.58 25.35
N THR A 213 -11.77 4.84 24.79
CA THR A 213 -10.78 3.80 24.47
C THR A 213 -9.91 3.52 25.70
N ARG A 214 -9.96 2.28 26.20
CA ARG A 214 -9.24 1.85 27.42
C ARG A 214 -8.06 0.93 27.14
N VAL A 215 -7.86 0.55 25.87
CA VAL A 215 -6.77 -0.34 25.44
C VAL A 215 -5.82 0.41 24.51
N PRO A 216 -4.51 0.11 24.54
CA PRO A 216 -3.57 0.71 23.60
C PRO A 216 -3.88 0.32 22.16
N ILE A 217 -3.86 1.27 21.25
CA ILE A 217 -3.98 1.03 19.81
C ILE A 217 -2.56 1.01 19.25
N LYS A 218 -2.11 -0.14 18.72
CA LYS A 218 -0.76 -0.30 18.16
C LYS A 218 -0.41 0.70 17.04
N MET A 219 -1.41 1.14 16.29
CA MET A 219 -1.25 2.11 15.20
C MET A 219 -1.14 3.57 15.68
N ARG A 220 -1.44 3.84 16.96
CA ARG A 220 -1.41 5.17 17.57
C ARG A 220 -0.67 5.12 18.91
N PRO A 221 0.66 4.88 18.88
CA PRO A 221 1.48 4.81 20.09
C PRO A 221 1.58 6.15 20.83
N ASP A 222 1.22 7.25 20.15
CA ASP A 222 1.13 8.60 20.71
C ASP A 222 -0.07 8.80 21.63
N LEU A 223 -1.06 7.91 21.59
CA LEU A 223 -2.25 7.97 22.43
C LEU A 223 -2.17 7.00 23.61
N THR A 224 -2.08 7.56 24.82
CA THR A 224 -2.09 6.77 26.05
C THR A 224 -3.52 6.61 26.56
N PRO A 225 -4.05 5.37 26.69
CA PRO A 225 -5.37 5.14 27.30
C PRO A 225 -5.43 5.49 28.79
N PRO A 226 -6.60 5.88 29.33
CA PRO A 226 -7.85 6.08 28.60
C PRO A 226 -7.89 7.43 27.86
N TYR A 227 -8.46 7.42 26.65
CA TYR A 227 -8.77 8.65 25.92
C TYR A 227 -10.18 8.58 25.31
N VAL A 228 -10.75 9.75 25.01
CA VAL A 228 -12.10 9.90 24.47
C VAL A 228 -12.02 10.30 23.00
N SER A 229 -12.77 9.61 22.17
CA SER A 229 -13.12 10.06 20.81
C SER A 229 -14.58 10.50 20.84
N ALA A 230 -14.88 11.71 20.39
CA ALA A 230 -16.22 12.26 20.45
C ALA A 230 -16.62 12.85 19.11
N TRP A 231 -17.91 12.76 18.81
CA TRP A 231 -18.54 13.53 17.75
C TRP A 231 -19.06 14.83 18.37
N ILE A 232 -18.52 15.96 17.91
CA ILE A 232 -18.75 17.26 18.49
C ILE A 232 -19.48 18.14 17.48
N VAL A 233 -20.59 18.75 17.88
CA VAL A 233 -21.32 19.74 17.10
C VAL A 233 -21.07 21.10 17.74
N LEU A 234 -20.40 22.01 17.02
CA LEU A 234 -20.14 23.37 17.49
C LEU A 234 -21.41 24.22 17.43
N ASP A 235 -21.50 25.19 18.32
CA ASP A 235 -22.58 26.16 18.30
C ASP A 235 -22.59 26.91 16.97
N GLY A 236 -23.75 26.90 16.30
CA GLY A 236 -23.87 27.48 14.94
C GLY A 236 -23.50 26.55 13.79
N ALA A 237 -22.96 25.37 14.05
CA ALA A 237 -22.77 24.33 13.05
C ALA A 237 -24.01 23.42 12.99
N SER A 238 -24.26 22.86 11.80
CA SER A 238 -25.33 21.88 11.58
C SER A 238 -24.82 20.45 11.57
N VAL A 239 -23.52 20.25 11.37
CA VAL A 239 -22.88 18.94 11.30
C VAL A 239 -21.67 18.93 12.21
N GLY A 240 -21.55 17.86 13.00
CA GLY A 240 -20.41 17.64 13.88
C GLY A 240 -19.17 17.15 13.16
N PHE A 241 -18.07 17.12 13.89
CA PHE A 241 -16.80 16.53 13.48
C PHE A 241 -16.21 15.68 14.61
N MET A 242 -15.32 14.76 14.24
CA MET A 242 -14.65 13.92 15.22
C MET A 242 -13.56 14.69 15.93
N GLY A 243 -13.65 14.79 17.26
CA GLY A 243 -12.63 15.32 18.13
C GLY A 243 -11.98 14.22 18.98
N LEU A 244 -10.70 14.39 19.31
CA LEU A 244 -9.98 13.58 20.29
C LEU A 244 -9.78 14.39 21.57
N GLY A 245 -10.37 13.91 22.65
CA GLY A 245 -10.12 14.42 24.01
C GLY A 245 -8.98 13.64 24.65
N MET A 246 -7.84 14.29 24.87
CA MET A 246 -6.78 13.74 25.69
C MET A 246 -7.01 14.10 27.15
N ASN A 247 -7.13 13.07 28.01
CA ASN A 247 -7.32 13.24 29.46
C ASN A 247 -8.49 14.14 29.87
N CYS A 248 -9.59 14.09 29.12
CA CYS A 248 -10.79 14.76 29.53
C CYS A 248 -11.36 14.05 30.76
N LEU A 249 -11.22 14.68 31.91
CA LEU A 249 -11.93 14.32 33.14
C LEU A 249 -13.41 14.60 32.88
N LEU A 250 -14.12 13.62 32.34
CA LEU A 250 -15.58 13.59 32.43
C LEU A 250 -15.92 13.19 33.86
N TYR A 251 -16.08 14.18 34.71
CA TYR A 251 -16.76 14.04 36.00
C TYR A 251 -18.25 14.27 35.83
#